data_086528f9956b8a17cd820b974a4641a6
#
_entry.id   086528f9956b8a17cd820b974a4641a6
#
_cell.length_a   1.000
_cell.length_b   1.000
_cell.length_c   1.000
_cell.angle_alpha   90.00
_cell.angle_beta   90.00
_cell.angle_gamma   90.00
#
_symmetry.space_group_name_H-M   'P 1'
#
loop_
_entity.id
_entity.type
_entity.pdbx_description
1 polymer ?
#
loop_
_entity_poly.entity_id
_entity_poly.type
_entity_poly.pdbx_seq_one_letter_code
_entity_poly.pdbx_strand_id
1 'polypeptide(L)'
;MIDTSSTRCEVRKSPGDQAIALIHRGLLLCCLALAGISGCASPESIDLDSFDPSHNQTEIANYYRNQALAMREKADAQATAAVRYEALFGPEADLVSGAKSLAHYYEQTAQELERVAQAHEAVDRKKRTPGAVR
;
A
#
# COMPACT_ATOMS: atom_id res chain seq x y z
N MET A 1 -25.55 7.33 -69.19
CA MET A 1 -25.24 8.58 -68.46
C MET A 1 -26.10 8.59 -67.23
N ILE A 2 -25.53 8.17 -66.07
CA ILE A 2 -26.21 8.17 -64.79
C ILE A 2 -25.29 8.90 -63.81
N ASP A 3 -25.66 10.15 -63.51
CA ASP A 3 -24.99 11.00 -62.53
C ASP A 3 -25.32 10.54 -61.13
N THR A 4 -24.37 10.00 -60.40
CA THR A 4 -24.45 9.65 -58.98
C THR A 4 -23.92 10.82 -58.15
N SER A 5 -24.78 11.80 -57.84
CA SER A 5 -24.49 12.86 -56.87
C SER A 5 -24.42 12.27 -55.48
N SER A 6 -23.21 12.03 -54.98
CA SER A 6 -22.92 11.61 -53.62
C SER A 6 -23.16 12.81 -52.67
N THR A 7 -24.30 12.83 -52.00
CA THR A 7 -24.61 13.83 -50.98
C THR A 7 -23.89 13.44 -49.70
N ARG A 8 -22.72 14.06 -49.47
CA ARG A 8 -21.93 13.93 -48.25
C ARG A 8 -22.68 14.68 -47.13
N CYS A 9 -23.39 13.96 -46.27
CA CYS A 9 -23.94 14.52 -45.05
C CYS A 9 -22.81 14.99 -44.14
N GLU A 10 -22.56 16.28 -44.15
CA GLU A 10 -21.68 16.97 -43.21
C GLU A 10 -22.40 17.08 -41.88
N VAL A 11 -22.05 16.19 -40.93
CA VAL A 11 -22.58 16.24 -39.58
C VAL A 11 -22.04 17.50 -38.92
N ARG A 12 -22.89 18.51 -38.81
CA ARG A 12 -22.61 19.77 -38.10
C ARG A 12 -22.43 19.46 -36.62
N LYS A 13 -21.16 19.35 -36.18
CA LYS A 13 -20.76 19.12 -34.77
C LYS A 13 -21.26 20.31 -33.93
N SER A 14 -22.17 20.07 -33.00
CA SER A 14 -22.69 21.08 -32.08
C SER A 14 -21.58 21.69 -31.23
N PRO A 15 -21.55 22.99 -30.97
CA PRO A 15 -20.56 23.62 -30.08
C PRO A 15 -20.57 23.06 -28.66
N GLY A 16 -21.67 22.46 -28.22
CA GLY A 16 -21.79 21.77 -26.94
C GLY A 16 -20.93 20.50 -26.84
N ASP A 17 -20.79 19.73 -27.93
CA ASP A 17 -20.03 18.48 -27.93
C ASP A 17 -18.50 18.74 -27.81
N GLN A 18 -18.02 19.87 -28.31
CA GLN A 18 -16.62 20.26 -28.17
C GLN A 18 -16.29 20.70 -26.74
N ALA A 19 -17.18 21.38 -26.04
CA ALA A 19 -16.97 21.77 -24.66
C ALA A 19 -16.95 20.55 -23.71
N ILE A 20 -17.85 19.59 -23.94
CA ILE A 20 -17.88 18.34 -23.16
C ILE A 20 -16.59 17.51 -23.39
N ALA A 21 -16.11 17.42 -24.62
CA ALA A 21 -14.91 16.70 -24.96
C ALA A 21 -13.63 17.33 -24.32
N LEU A 22 -13.58 18.66 -24.22
CA LEU A 22 -12.47 19.38 -23.56
C LEU A 22 -12.48 19.16 -22.04
N ILE A 23 -13.66 19.16 -21.41
CA ILE A 23 -13.81 18.88 -19.97
C ILE A 23 -13.38 17.45 -19.65
N HIS A 24 -13.77 16.46 -20.45
CA HIS A 24 -13.37 15.06 -20.26
C HIS A 24 -11.86 14.85 -20.45
N ARG A 25 -11.25 15.52 -21.42
CA ARG A 25 -9.79 15.48 -21.62
C ARG A 25 -9.02 16.13 -20.47
N GLY A 26 -9.52 17.27 -19.96
CA GLY A 26 -8.94 17.93 -18.79
C GLY A 26 -9.02 17.08 -17.54
N LEU A 27 -10.16 16.44 -17.28
CA LEU A 27 -10.38 15.55 -16.15
C LEU A 27 -9.48 14.30 -16.21
N LEU A 28 -9.35 13.70 -17.40
CA LEU A 28 -8.49 12.52 -17.62
C LEU A 28 -7.01 12.84 -17.38
N LEU A 29 -6.53 14.00 -17.86
CA LEU A 29 -5.15 14.46 -17.63
C LEU A 29 -4.89 14.76 -16.14
N CYS A 30 -5.87 15.32 -15.43
CA CYS A 30 -5.77 15.59 -14.00
C CYS A 30 -5.68 14.27 -13.19
N CYS A 31 -6.49 13.26 -13.54
CA CYS A 31 -6.43 11.94 -12.92
C CYS A 31 -5.09 11.23 -13.16
N LEU A 32 -4.52 11.35 -14.36
CA LEU A 32 -3.21 10.76 -14.67
C LEU A 32 -2.06 11.48 -13.94
N ALA A 33 -2.14 12.79 -13.75
CA ALA A 33 -1.16 13.55 -12.99
C ALA A 33 -1.18 13.19 -11.49
N LEU A 34 -2.35 12.92 -10.91
CA LEU A 34 -2.50 12.51 -9.51
C LEU A 34 -2.05 11.07 -9.26
N ALA A 35 -2.14 10.18 -10.25
CA ALA A 35 -1.66 8.79 -10.13
C ALA A 35 -0.13 8.68 -10.08
N GLY A 36 0.62 9.69 -10.54
CA GLY A 36 2.08 9.71 -10.54
C GLY A 36 2.73 10.00 -9.17
N ILE A 37 1.95 10.38 -8.14
CA ILE A 37 2.51 10.78 -6.83
C ILE A 37 2.52 9.62 -5.83
N SER A 38 2.00 8.45 -6.18
CA SER A 38 2.13 7.25 -5.36
C SER A 38 3.55 6.70 -5.45
N GLY A 39 4.53 7.47 -4.97
CA GLY A 39 5.86 6.98 -4.68
C GLY A 39 5.70 5.91 -3.58
N CYS A 40 5.86 4.65 -3.95
CA CYS A 40 6.13 3.61 -2.99
C CYS A 40 7.38 4.06 -2.22
N ALA A 41 7.20 4.52 -0.97
CA ALA A 41 8.31 4.63 -0.04
C ALA A 41 8.85 3.20 0.10
N SER A 42 9.94 2.90 -0.61
CA SER A 42 10.64 1.64 -0.42
C SER A 42 11.05 1.58 1.04
N PRO A 43 10.81 0.49 1.76
CA PRO A 43 11.37 0.32 3.09
C PRO A 43 12.88 0.52 2.98
N GLU A 44 13.41 1.34 3.87
CA GLU A 44 14.84 1.62 3.97
C GLU A 44 15.60 0.29 3.97
N SER A 45 16.32 0.03 2.89
CA SER A 45 17.07 -1.21 2.74
C SER A 45 18.30 -1.12 3.63
N ILE A 46 18.48 -2.09 4.52
CA ILE A 46 19.73 -2.23 5.28
C ILE A 46 20.83 -2.52 4.26
N ASP A 47 21.91 -1.74 4.30
CA ASP A 47 23.11 -2.01 3.53
C ASP A 47 23.81 -3.27 4.09
N LEU A 48 23.56 -4.40 3.44
CA LEU A 48 24.05 -5.70 3.85
C LEU A 48 25.57 -5.84 3.69
N ASP A 49 26.22 -5.02 2.87
CA ASP A 49 27.66 -5.09 2.63
C ASP A 49 28.48 -4.50 3.80
N SER A 50 27.90 -3.57 4.55
CA SER A 50 28.52 -2.99 5.77
C SER A 50 28.03 -3.64 7.06
N PHE A 51 27.16 -4.64 6.96
CA PHE A 51 26.41 -5.19 8.06
C PHE A 51 27.13 -6.35 8.75
N ASP A 52 27.62 -6.16 9.96
CA ASP A 52 28.12 -7.23 10.83
C ASP A 52 26.99 -7.72 11.77
N PRO A 53 26.37 -8.88 11.48
CA PRO A 53 25.27 -9.40 12.30
C PRO A 53 25.69 -9.73 13.73
N SER A 54 27.00 -9.80 14.00
CA SER A 54 27.50 -10.06 15.35
C SER A 54 27.50 -8.81 16.23
N HIS A 55 27.62 -7.62 15.64
CA HIS A 55 27.69 -6.33 16.35
C HIS A 55 26.41 -5.51 16.30
N ASN A 56 25.57 -5.67 15.27
CA ASN A 56 24.46 -4.79 14.97
C ASN A 56 23.09 -5.34 15.39
N GLN A 57 23.02 -6.13 16.47
CA GLN A 57 21.76 -6.76 16.91
C GLN A 57 20.65 -5.75 17.23
N THR A 58 21.02 -4.57 17.76
CA THR A 58 20.06 -3.51 18.05
C THR A 58 19.49 -2.91 16.76
N GLU A 59 20.31 -2.72 15.71
CA GLU A 59 19.86 -2.20 14.41
C GLU A 59 18.92 -3.19 13.72
N ILE A 60 19.24 -4.48 13.78
CA ILE A 60 18.35 -5.54 13.27
C ILE A 60 17.02 -5.51 14.00
N ALA A 61 17.02 -5.41 15.31
CA ALA A 61 15.81 -5.34 16.10
C ALA A 61 14.95 -4.12 15.72
N ASN A 62 15.58 -2.95 15.55
CA ASN A 62 14.89 -1.74 15.12
C ASN A 62 14.30 -1.86 13.71
N TYR A 63 15.03 -2.48 12.78
CA TYR A 63 14.51 -2.75 11.44
C TYR A 63 13.22 -3.59 11.49
N TYR A 64 13.22 -4.71 12.22
CA TYR A 64 12.03 -5.54 12.35
C TYR A 64 10.87 -4.84 13.07
N ARG A 65 11.15 -3.95 14.04
CA ARG A 65 10.12 -3.12 14.66
C ARG A 65 9.48 -2.14 13.69
N ASN A 66 10.28 -1.49 12.86
CA ASN A 66 9.76 -0.59 11.83
C ASN A 66 8.89 -1.34 10.82
N GLN A 67 9.28 -2.56 10.44
CA GLN A 67 8.45 -3.42 9.60
C GLN A 67 7.15 -3.84 10.32
N ALA A 68 7.21 -4.17 11.61
CA ALA A 68 6.03 -4.50 12.40
C ALA A 68 5.04 -3.33 12.48
N LEU A 69 5.54 -2.10 12.66
CA LEU A 69 4.72 -0.88 12.62
C LEU A 69 4.01 -0.72 11.29
N ALA A 70 4.73 -0.85 10.18
CA ALA A 70 4.16 -0.75 8.84
C ALA A 70 3.07 -1.82 8.59
N MET A 71 3.21 -3.02 9.16
CA MET A 71 2.17 -4.05 9.07
C MET A 71 0.94 -3.70 9.93
N ARG A 72 1.11 -3.12 11.13
CA ARG A 72 -0.02 -2.63 11.94
C ARG A 72 -0.80 -1.53 11.22
N GLU A 73 -0.12 -0.58 10.59
CA GLU A 73 -0.79 0.46 9.78
C GLU A 73 -1.65 -0.15 8.66
N LYS A 74 -1.14 -1.20 7.99
CA LYS A 74 -1.90 -1.93 6.98
C LYS A 74 -3.09 -2.67 7.60
N ALA A 75 -2.93 -3.28 8.77
CA ALA A 75 -4.01 -3.94 9.50
C ALA A 75 -5.13 -2.95 9.83
N ASP A 76 -4.80 -1.79 10.37
CA ASP A 76 -5.76 -0.73 10.72
C ASP A 76 -6.48 -0.18 9.49
N ALA A 77 -5.77 -0.01 8.37
CA ALA A 77 -6.36 0.41 7.10
C ALA A 77 -7.40 -0.62 6.60
N GLN A 78 -7.09 -1.91 6.68
CA GLN A 78 -8.03 -2.98 6.29
C GLN A 78 -9.20 -3.11 7.26
N ALA A 79 -8.98 -2.97 8.56
CA ALA A 79 -10.06 -2.94 9.55
C ALA A 79 -11.02 -1.77 9.30
N THR A 80 -10.49 -0.59 8.99
CA THR A 80 -11.28 0.59 8.60
C THR A 80 -12.06 0.35 7.31
N ALA A 81 -11.43 -0.29 6.31
CA ALA A 81 -12.10 -0.66 5.05
C ALA A 81 -13.25 -1.64 5.30
N ALA A 82 -13.07 -2.63 6.18
CA ALA A 82 -14.12 -3.59 6.52
C ALA A 82 -15.37 -2.88 7.08
N VAL A 83 -15.20 -1.91 7.98
CA VAL A 83 -16.33 -1.12 8.54
C VAL A 83 -17.05 -0.34 7.43
N ARG A 84 -16.31 0.26 6.50
CA ARG A 84 -16.90 0.99 5.38
C ARG A 84 -17.67 0.07 4.42
N TYR A 85 -17.10 -1.10 4.11
CA TYR A 85 -17.77 -2.09 3.27
C TYR A 85 -19.02 -2.65 3.92
N GLU A 86 -19.00 -2.89 5.23
CA GLU A 86 -20.17 -3.34 6.00
C GLU A 86 -21.31 -2.32 5.92
N ALA A 87 -20.99 -1.02 6.04
CA ALA A 87 -21.98 0.04 5.92
C ALA A 87 -22.57 0.20 4.50
N LEU A 88 -21.79 -0.12 3.46
CA LEU A 88 -22.19 0.05 2.06
C LEU A 88 -22.87 -1.19 1.47
N PHE A 89 -22.41 -2.38 1.83
CA PHE A 89 -22.78 -3.63 1.16
C PHE A 89 -23.42 -4.65 2.11
N GLY A 90 -23.47 -4.34 3.42
CA GLY A 90 -23.98 -5.24 4.46
C GLY A 90 -22.90 -6.19 5.01
N PRO A 91 -23.17 -6.78 6.18
CA PRO A 91 -22.17 -7.57 6.93
C PRO A 91 -21.75 -8.87 6.24
N GLU A 92 -22.58 -9.44 5.38
CA GLU A 92 -22.33 -10.72 4.69
C GLU A 92 -21.59 -10.55 3.36
N ALA A 93 -21.21 -9.32 2.98
CA ALA A 93 -20.51 -9.11 1.73
C ALA A 93 -19.09 -9.68 1.76
N ASP A 94 -18.66 -10.31 0.67
CA ASP A 94 -17.32 -10.89 0.52
C ASP A 94 -16.19 -9.87 0.75
N LEU A 95 -16.43 -8.59 0.40
CA LEU A 95 -15.50 -7.50 0.64
C LEU A 95 -15.25 -7.27 2.14
N VAL A 96 -16.27 -7.46 2.98
CA VAL A 96 -16.15 -7.32 4.45
C VAL A 96 -15.30 -8.46 5.00
N SER A 97 -15.61 -9.70 4.64
CA SER A 97 -14.84 -10.87 5.09
C SER A 97 -13.40 -10.84 4.58
N GLY A 98 -13.18 -10.44 3.34
CA GLY A 98 -11.86 -10.27 2.75
C GLY A 98 -11.02 -9.21 3.47
N ALA A 99 -11.59 -8.04 3.75
CA ALA A 99 -10.90 -6.98 4.48
C ALA A 99 -10.58 -7.38 5.93
N LYS A 100 -11.50 -8.05 6.64
CA LYS A 100 -11.26 -8.60 7.98
C LYS A 100 -10.13 -9.65 7.97
N SER A 101 -10.10 -10.53 6.99
CA SER A 101 -9.03 -11.53 6.82
C SER A 101 -7.67 -10.90 6.57
N LEU A 102 -7.60 -9.85 5.74
CA LEU A 102 -6.37 -9.12 5.47
C LEU A 102 -5.88 -8.36 6.72
N ALA A 103 -6.79 -7.72 7.46
CA ALA A 103 -6.45 -7.06 8.72
C ALA A 103 -5.80 -8.05 9.70
N HIS A 104 -6.42 -9.22 9.86
CA HIS A 104 -5.90 -10.28 10.72
C HIS A 104 -4.53 -10.81 10.26
N TYR A 105 -4.36 -11.03 8.95
CA TYR A 105 -3.07 -11.44 8.38
C TYR A 105 -1.95 -10.42 8.67
N TYR A 106 -2.20 -9.13 8.46
CA TYR A 106 -1.21 -8.09 8.72
C TYR A 106 -0.89 -7.97 10.21
N GLU A 107 -1.88 -8.11 11.09
CA GLU A 107 -1.65 -8.10 12.53
C GLU A 107 -0.80 -9.29 12.98
N GLN A 108 -1.07 -10.51 12.49
CA GLN A 108 -0.24 -11.68 12.77
C GLN A 108 1.19 -11.49 12.27
N THR A 109 1.35 -10.91 11.07
CA THR A 109 2.68 -10.63 10.51
C THR A 109 3.43 -9.62 11.38
N ALA A 110 2.76 -8.58 11.86
CA ALA A 110 3.34 -7.59 12.76
C ALA A 110 3.83 -8.21 14.08
N GLN A 111 3.02 -9.09 14.67
CA GLN A 111 3.38 -9.80 15.90
C GLN A 111 4.60 -10.71 15.71
N GLU A 112 4.69 -11.39 14.57
CA GLU A 112 5.84 -12.22 14.26
C GLU A 112 7.14 -11.40 14.07
N LEU A 113 7.07 -10.28 13.37
CA LEU A 113 8.19 -9.36 13.21
C LEU A 113 8.64 -8.76 14.55
N GLU A 114 7.70 -8.42 15.43
CA GLU A 114 8.02 -7.97 16.79
C GLU A 114 8.72 -9.05 17.60
N ARG A 115 8.28 -10.33 17.47
CA ARG A 115 8.92 -11.46 18.12
C ARG A 115 10.37 -11.65 17.65
N VAL A 116 10.62 -11.47 16.34
CA VAL A 116 11.98 -11.50 15.78
C VAL A 116 12.83 -10.36 16.35
N ALA A 117 12.29 -9.15 16.39
CA ALA A 117 12.97 -7.99 16.98
C ALA A 117 13.39 -8.26 18.45
N GLN A 118 12.47 -8.79 19.25
CA GLN A 118 12.74 -9.15 20.65
C GLN A 118 13.82 -10.24 20.79
N ALA A 119 13.88 -11.21 19.87
CA ALA A 119 14.92 -12.22 19.86
C ALA A 119 16.31 -11.61 19.65
N HIS A 120 16.45 -10.66 18.71
CA HIS A 120 17.69 -9.94 18.47
C HIS A 120 18.12 -9.09 19.67
N GLU A 121 17.19 -8.41 20.34
CA GLU A 121 17.50 -7.68 21.58
C GLU A 121 17.94 -8.59 22.72
N ALA A 122 17.34 -9.76 22.83
CA ALA A 122 17.75 -10.72 23.84
C ALA A 122 19.21 -11.18 23.65
N VAL A 123 19.66 -11.35 22.40
CA VAL A 123 21.05 -11.65 22.06
C VAL A 123 21.96 -10.51 22.49
N ASP A 124 21.60 -9.26 22.19
CA ASP A 124 22.40 -8.09 22.56
C ASP A 124 22.51 -7.93 24.08
N ARG A 125 21.41 -8.08 24.82
CA ARG A 125 21.43 -8.07 26.28
C ARG A 125 22.33 -9.13 26.88
N LYS A 126 22.31 -10.36 26.33
CA LYS A 126 23.14 -11.47 26.80
C LYS A 126 24.64 -11.18 26.58
N LYS A 127 24.99 -10.49 25.50
CA LYS A 127 26.38 -10.08 25.23
C LYS A 127 26.87 -9.00 26.20
N ARG A 128 26.00 -8.06 26.57
CA ARG A 128 26.33 -6.94 27.47
C ARG A 128 26.44 -7.36 28.95
N THR A 129 25.92 -8.53 29.33
CA THR A 129 25.93 -9.04 30.70
C THR A 129 26.72 -10.37 30.78
N PRO A 130 28.02 -10.41 30.49
CA PRO A 130 28.81 -11.65 30.52
C PRO A 130 29.27 -12.04 31.95
N GLY A 131 28.35 -12.05 32.92
CA GLY A 131 28.83 -12.33 34.29
C GLY A 131 27.80 -12.60 35.36
N ALA A 132 26.52 -12.69 35.05
CA ALA A 132 25.48 -12.84 36.06
C ALA A 132 24.97 -14.29 36.24
N VAL A 133 25.75 -15.28 35.81
CA VAL A 133 25.46 -16.69 36.14
C VAL A 133 26.58 -17.17 37.06
N ARG A 134 26.39 -17.01 38.37
CA ARG A 134 27.01 -17.81 39.42
C ARG A 134 25.94 -18.62 40.13
#